data_907384810c01a8a4c3ed2c327b7046f9
#
_entry.id   907384810c01a8a4c3ed2c327b7046f9
#
_cell.length_a   1.000
_cell.length_b   1.000
_cell.length_c   1.000
_cell.angle_alpha   90.00
_cell.angle_beta   90.00
_cell.angle_gamma   90.00
#
_symmetry.space_group_name_H-M   'P 1'
#
loop_
_entity.id
_entity.type
_entity.pdbx_description
1 polymer ?
#
loop_
_entity_poly.entity_id
_entity_poly.type
_entity_poly.pdbx_seq_one_letter_code
_entity_poly.pdbx_strand_id
1 'polypeptide(L)'
;LAMCSREGGMDIETLAKERPEALAKVPVDPIDGVDDAKAREILSEAGFPDSEQDAIVPAVLKLWETYRDEDATLVEVNPMIKTGDGRILAIDGKMTVDNNASFRQPDHAGLVDRATTDPLELRAGELGLNYVKLDGNVGVIGNGAGLVMSTLDCVAYAGENFPGSPAPANFLDIGGGASAEIMANGLDLIMSDEQVR
;
A
#
# COMPACT_ATOMS: atom_id res chain seq x y z
N LEU A 1 1.19 -13.90 -1.02
CA LEU A 1 1.41 -14.33 0.35
C LEU A 1 0.14 -14.04 1.15
N ALA A 2 -0.44 -15.05 1.81
CA ALA A 2 -1.50 -14.88 2.80
C ALA A 2 -0.88 -14.84 4.20
N MET A 3 -1.35 -13.92 5.03
CA MET A 3 -0.99 -13.82 6.44
C MET A 3 -2.24 -13.94 7.29
N CYS A 4 -2.17 -14.74 8.34
CA CYS A 4 -3.32 -15.00 9.22
C CYS A 4 -2.86 -15.16 10.67
N SER A 5 -3.62 -14.60 11.61
CA SER A 5 -3.41 -14.76 13.04
C SER A 5 -4.75 -14.91 13.77
N ARG A 6 -4.74 -15.65 14.85
CA ARG A 6 -5.88 -15.69 15.79
C ARG A 6 -5.97 -14.45 16.68
N GLU A 7 -4.91 -13.65 16.69
CA GLU A 7 -4.79 -12.45 17.48
C GLU A 7 -5.11 -11.24 16.62
N GLY A 8 -6.33 -10.75 16.71
CA GLY A 8 -6.81 -9.58 15.97
C GLY A 8 -6.66 -8.27 16.75
N GLY A 9 -6.69 -7.15 16.04
CA GLY A 9 -6.65 -5.82 16.63
C GLY A 9 -5.26 -5.36 17.08
N MET A 10 -4.20 -6.10 16.73
CA MET A 10 -2.82 -5.70 16.92
C MET A 10 -2.19 -5.27 15.58
N ASP A 11 -1.21 -4.39 15.67
CA ASP A 11 -0.37 -4.04 14.54
C ASP A 11 0.40 -5.28 14.05
N ILE A 12 0.29 -5.59 12.74
CA ILE A 12 0.83 -6.81 12.16
C ILE A 12 2.36 -6.85 12.20
N GLU A 13 3.00 -5.68 12.10
CA GLU A 13 4.46 -5.57 12.12
C GLU A 13 5.01 -5.80 13.53
N THR A 14 4.29 -5.30 14.53
CA THR A 14 4.58 -5.55 15.95
C THR A 14 4.41 -7.03 16.25
N LEU A 15 3.30 -7.65 15.82
CA LEU A 15 3.07 -9.08 16.00
C LEU A 15 4.16 -9.92 15.35
N ALA A 16 4.57 -9.56 14.13
CA ALA A 16 5.62 -10.27 13.39
C ALA A 16 7.01 -10.19 14.06
N LYS A 17 7.28 -9.13 14.83
CA LYS A 17 8.54 -8.96 15.57
C LYS A 17 8.52 -9.62 16.93
N GLU A 18 7.45 -9.43 17.68
CA GLU A 18 7.38 -9.86 19.08
C GLU A 18 6.96 -11.33 19.23
N ARG A 19 6.06 -11.80 18.35
CA ARG A 19 5.50 -13.14 18.37
C ARG A 19 5.33 -13.72 16.95
N PRO A 20 6.44 -13.95 16.23
CA PRO A 20 6.40 -14.44 14.85
C PRO A 20 5.65 -15.78 14.69
N GLU A 21 5.60 -16.59 15.74
CA GLU A 21 4.87 -17.87 15.78
C GLU A 21 3.35 -17.70 15.80
N ALA A 22 2.84 -16.53 16.19
CA ALA A 22 1.41 -16.23 16.20
C ALA A 22 0.88 -15.75 14.82
N LEU A 23 1.80 -15.56 13.85
CA LEU A 23 1.48 -15.09 12.51
C LEU A 23 1.82 -16.16 11.47
N ALA A 24 0.82 -16.86 10.97
CA ALA A 24 0.96 -17.75 9.83
C ALA A 24 1.27 -16.98 8.54
N LYS A 25 2.20 -17.48 7.74
CA LYS A 25 2.61 -16.93 6.44
C LYS A 25 2.60 -18.03 5.39
N VAL A 26 1.54 -18.07 4.60
CA VAL A 26 1.29 -19.13 3.61
C VAL A 26 1.47 -18.57 2.20
N PRO A 27 2.38 -19.15 1.40
CA PRO A 27 2.50 -18.79 0.00
C PRO A 27 1.21 -19.13 -0.77
N VAL A 28 0.77 -18.20 -1.62
CA VAL A 28 -0.35 -18.40 -2.54
C VAL A 28 0.19 -18.28 -3.95
N ASP A 29 -0.05 -19.31 -4.77
CA ASP A 29 0.22 -19.25 -6.19
C ASP A 29 -0.77 -18.27 -6.84
N PRO A 30 -0.33 -17.29 -7.64
CA PRO A 30 -1.22 -16.32 -8.23
C PRO A 30 -2.15 -16.90 -9.31
N ILE A 31 -1.82 -18.06 -9.87
CA ILE A 31 -2.63 -18.75 -10.90
C ILE A 31 -3.70 -19.60 -10.23
N ASP A 32 -3.30 -20.42 -9.26
CA ASP A 32 -4.23 -21.33 -8.55
C ASP A 32 -5.09 -20.57 -7.53
N GLY A 33 -4.54 -19.50 -6.96
CA GLY A 33 -5.25 -18.63 -6.04
C GLY A 33 -5.52 -19.26 -4.67
N VAL A 34 -6.67 -18.89 -4.09
CA VAL A 34 -7.15 -19.45 -2.83
C VAL A 34 -8.51 -20.12 -3.08
N ASP A 35 -8.51 -21.42 -3.05
CA ASP A 35 -9.72 -22.26 -2.99
C ASP A 35 -10.04 -22.69 -1.56
N ASP A 36 -11.06 -23.52 -1.35
CA ASP A 36 -11.45 -24.04 -0.02
C ASP A 36 -10.29 -24.76 0.68
N ALA A 37 -9.51 -25.57 -0.06
CA ALA A 37 -8.39 -26.31 0.50
C ALA A 37 -7.27 -25.38 0.95
N LYS A 38 -6.92 -24.40 0.14
CA LYS A 38 -5.91 -23.38 0.47
C LYS A 38 -6.37 -22.49 1.63
N ALA A 39 -7.65 -22.11 1.69
CA ALA A 39 -8.21 -21.36 2.80
C ALA A 39 -8.07 -22.13 4.12
N ARG A 40 -8.37 -23.43 4.12
CA ARG A 40 -8.18 -24.29 5.31
C ARG A 40 -6.72 -24.47 5.69
N GLU A 41 -5.82 -24.59 4.72
CA GLU A 41 -4.37 -24.59 4.98
C GLU A 41 -3.94 -23.33 5.72
N ILE A 42 -4.35 -22.14 5.23
CA ILE A 42 -4.06 -20.85 5.88
C ILE A 42 -4.57 -20.81 7.32
N LEU A 43 -5.81 -21.25 7.53
CA LEU A 43 -6.42 -21.26 8.88
C LEU A 43 -5.76 -22.28 9.81
N SER A 44 -5.39 -23.45 9.30
CA SER A 44 -4.71 -24.49 10.08
C SER A 44 -3.31 -24.04 10.52
N GLU A 45 -2.54 -23.42 9.61
CA GLU A 45 -1.23 -22.84 9.94
C GLU A 45 -1.33 -21.71 10.97
N ALA A 46 -2.43 -20.96 10.97
CA ALA A 46 -2.73 -19.95 11.99
C ALA A 46 -3.27 -20.55 13.31
N GLY A 47 -3.44 -21.87 13.40
CA GLY A 47 -3.87 -22.59 14.59
C GLY A 47 -5.39 -22.51 14.85
N PHE A 48 -6.22 -22.28 13.84
CA PHE A 48 -7.67 -22.39 13.96
C PHE A 48 -8.09 -23.87 13.96
N PRO A 49 -8.88 -24.31 14.95
CA PRO A 49 -9.37 -25.68 14.99
C PRO A 49 -10.39 -25.93 13.86
N ASP A 50 -10.45 -27.15 13.34
CA ASP A 50 -11.34 -27.54 12.23
C ASP A 50 -12.80 -27.15 12.48
N SER A 51 -13.26 -27.22 13.74
CA SER A 51 -14.63 -26.85 14.13
C SER A 51 -14.97 -25.37 13.92
N GLU A 52 -13.98 -24.51 13.76
CA GLU A 52 -14.16 -23.07 13.52
C GLU A 52 -13.96 -22.70 12.05
N GLN A 53 -13.24 -23.50 11.28
CA GLN A 53 -12.83 -23.18 9.92
C GLN A 53 -14.01 -23.02 8.97
N ASP A 54 -15.05 -23.86 9.08
CA ASP A 54 -16.23 -23.79 8.19
C ASP A 54 -16.90 -22.41 8.20
N ALA A 55 -16.87 -21.72 9.34
CA ALA A 55 -17.43 -20.39 9.45
C ALA A 55 -16.51 -19.30 8.85
N ILE A 56 -15.18 -19.52 8.85
CA ILE A 56 -14.18 -18.51 8.47
C ILE A 56 -13.79 -18.63 6.98
N VAL A 57 -13.76 -19.84 6.43
CA VAL A 57 -13.38 -20.10 5.04
C VAL A 57 -14.08 -19.17 4.04
N PRO A 58 -15.41 -18.94 4.10
CA PRO A 58 -16.06 -18.01 3.17
C PRO A 58 -15.49 -16.58 3.23
N ALA A 59 -15.04 -16.12 4.38
CA ALA A 59 -14.43 -14.81 4.52
C ALA A 59 -13.03 -14.76 3.88
N VAL A 60 -12.23 -15.82 4.06
CA VAL A 60 -10.90 -15.92 3.41
C VAL A 60 -11.04 -15.95 1.89
N LEU A 61 -11.99 -16.72 1.36
CA LEU A 61 -12.29 -16.75 -0.08
C LEU A 61 -12.70 -15.37 -0.60
N LYS A 62 -13.53 -14.65 0.17
CA LYS A 62 -13.97 -13.32 -0.22
C LYS A 62 -12.83 -12.29 -0.23
N LEU A 63 -11.89 -12.38 0.70
CA LEU A 63 -10.68 -11.53 0.68
C LEU A 63 -9.83 -11.81 -0.55
N TRP A 64 -9.69 -13.08 -0.96
CA TRP A 64 -8.98 -13.43 -2.19
C TRP A 64 -9.69 -12.92 -3.44
N GLU A 65 -11.02 -13.09 -3.53
CA GLU A 65 -11.82 -12.54 -4.64
C GLU A 65 -11.61 -11.03 -4.74
N THR A 66 -11.72 -10.31 -3.62
CA THR A 66 -11.49 -8.86 -3.57
C THR A 66 -10.08 -8.50 -4.03
N TYR A 67 -9.05 -9.20 -3.54
CA TYR A 67 -7.66 -8.98 -3.94
C TYR A 67 -7.46 -9.12 -5.45
N ARG A 68 -8.02 -10.20 -6.04
CA ARG A 68 -7.88 -10.53 -7.46
C ARG A 68 -8.70 -9.60 -8.35
N ASP A 69 -9.97 -9.39 -8.01
CA ASP A 69 -10.95 -8.76 -8.90
C ASP A 69 -10.82 -7.23 -8.89
N GLU A 70 -10.32 -6.67 -7.80
CA GLU A 70 -10.09 -5.23 -7.64
C GLU A 70 -8.64 -4.80 -7.94
N ASP A 71 -7.82 -5.67 -8.52
CA ASP A 71 -6.39 -5.39 -8.76
C ASP A 71 -5.68 -4.85 -7.51
N ALA A 72 -5.98 -5.42 -6.36
CA ALA A 72 -5.40 -4.97 -5.11
C ALA A 72 -3.97 -5.48 -4.95
N THR A 73 -3.11 -4.67 -4.35
CA THR A 73 -1.76 -5.05 -3.91
C THR A 73 -1.73 -5.44 -2.43
N LEU A 74 -2.73 -5.00 -1.67
CA LEU A 74 -2.98 -5.37 -0.29
C LEU A 74 -4.49 -5.41 -0.03
N VAL A 75 -4.95 -6.47 0.64
CA VAL A 75 -6.26 -6.51 1.30
C VAL A 75 -6.05 -7.04 2.71
N GLU A 76 -6.40 -6.26 3.70
CA GLU A 76 -6.26 -6.59 5.11
C GLU A 76 -7.59 -6.37 5.83
N VAL A 77 -7.93 -7.30 6.72
CA VAL A 77 -9.01 -7.14 7.69
C VAL A 77 -8.45 -7.39 9.08
N ASN A 78 -8.48 -6.36 9.94
CA ASN A 78 -7.88 -6.44 11.26
C ASN A 78 -8.58 -5.51 12.27
N PRO A 79 -9.44 -6.05 13.17
CA PRO A 79 -9.73 -7.47 13.31
C PRO A 79 -10.92 -7.97 12.47
N MET A 80 -10.94 -9.27 12.29
CA MET A 80 -12.14 -10.02 11.92
C MET A 80 -12.69 -10.67 13.18
N ILE A 81 -14.00 -10.61 13.39
CA ILE A 81 -14.64 -11.16 14.61
C ILE A 81 -15.73 -12.18 14.29
N LYS A 82 -15.92 -13.12 15.21
CA LYS A 82 -17.08 -14.01 15.22
C LYS A 82 -18.11 -13.50 16.23
N THR A 83 -19.30 -13.21 15.74
CA THR A 83 -20.42 -12.75 16.57
C THR A 83 -21.07 -13.91 17.36
N GLY A 84 -21.88 -13.57 18.38
CA GLY A 84 -22.56 -14.57 19.18
C GLY A 84 -23.59 -15.41 18.41
N ASP A 85 -24.08 -14.93 17.26
CA ASP A 85 -24.95 -15.66 16.34
C ASP A 85 -24.16 -16.44 15.25
N GLY A 86 -22.83 -16.46 15.36
CA GLY A 86 -21.93 -17.27 14.52
C GLY A 86 -21.50 -16.62 13.20
N ARG A 87 -21.89 -15.36 12.92
CA ARG A 87 -21.43 -14.64 11.72
C ARG A 87 -19.99 -14.19 11.87
N ILE A 88 -19.27 -14.17 10.77
CA ILE A 88 -17.93 -13.57 10.67
C ILE A 88 -18.08 -12.15 10.10
N LEU A 89 -17.55 -11.17 10.81
CA LEU A 89 -17.60 -9.76 10.41
C LEU A 89 -16.20 -9.16 10.36
N ALA A 90 -15.95 -8.43 9.29
CA ALA A 90 -14.82 -7.49 9.20
C ALA A 90 -15.19 -6.23 10.00
N ILE A 91 -14.37 -5.84 10.96
CA ILE A 91 -14.59 -4.62 11.77
C ILE A 91 -13.87 -3.44 11.13
N ASP A 92 -12.67 -3.68 10.66
CA ASP A 92 -11.88 -2.70 9.92
C ASP A 92 -11.23 -3.37 8.71
N GLY A 93 -11.04 -2.62 7.65
CA GLY A 93 -10.45 -3.10 6.42
C GLY A 93 -9.56 -2.05 5.78
N LYS A 94 -8.41 -2.50 5.30
CA LYS A 94 -7.46 -1.70 4.54
C LYS A 94 -7.25 -2.35 3.18
N MET A 95 -7.37 -1.56 2.12
CA MET A 95 -7.11 -2.03 0.77
C MET A 95 -6.19 -1.03 0.06
N THR A 96 -5.19 -1.56 -0.64
CA THR A 96 -4.37 -0.79 -1.56
C THR A 96 -4.55 -1.39 -2.95
N VAL A 97 -4.91 -0.56 -3.91
CA VAL A 97 -5.13 -0.97 -5.30
C VAL A 97 -3.95 -0.59 -6.17
N ASP A 98 -3.76 -1.30 -7.27
CA ASP A 98 -2.74 -0.97 -8.26
C ASP A 98 -3.25 0.15 -9.17
N ASN A 99 -2.69 1.36 -9.02
CA ASN A 99 -3.04 2.51 -9.85
C ASN A 99 -2.76 2.27 -11.35
N ASN A 100 -1.87 1.35 -11.71
CA ASN A 100 -1.64 1.00 -13.10
C ASN A 100 -2.82 0.24 -13.72
N ALA A 101 -3.69 -0.32 -12.90
CA ALA A 101 -4.93 -0.99 -13.34
C ALA A 101 -6.12 -0.04 -13.51
N SER A 102 -5.99 1.25 -13.23
CA SER A 102 -7.08 2.23 -13.27
C SER A 102 -7.84 2.27 -14.59
N PHE A 103 -7.20 1.93 -15.72
CA PHE A 103 -7.84 1.86 -17.03
C PHE A 103 -8.95 0.80 -17.11
N ARG A 104 -8.91 -0.23 -16.27
CA ARG A 104 -9.91 -1.29 -16.18
C ARG A 104 -10.75 -1.27 -14.90
N GLN A 105 -10.39 -0.37 -13.96
CA GLN A 105 -11.05 -0.17 -12.66
C GLN A 105 -11.53 1.29 -12.51
N PRO A 106 -12.44 1.77 -13.37
CA PRO A 106 -12.85 3.18 -13.38
C PRO A 106 -13.54 3.63 -12.08
N ASP A 107 -14.16 2.71 -11.35
CA ASP A 107 -14.89 3.00 -10.11
C ASP A 107 -13.94 3.32 -8.95
N HIS A 108 -12.66 2.91 -9.03
CA HIS A 108 -11.68 3.18 -7.98
C HIS A 108 -11.37 4.68 -7.81
N ALA A 109 -11.56 5.48 -8.86
CA ALA A 109 -11.37 6.93 -8.78
C ALA A 109 -12.26 7.60 -7.70
N GLY A 110 -13.41 6.98 -7.40
CA GLY A 110 -14.33 7.45 -6.35
C GLY A 110 -13.95 7.02 -4.93
N LEU A 111 -12.99 6.11 -4.78
CA LEU A 111 -12.61 5.51 -3.49
C LEU A 111 -11.40 6.19 -2.84
N VAL A 112 -10.78 7.16 -3.51
CA VAL A 112 -9.62 7.88 -2.96
C VAL A 112 -10.01 8.62 -1.69
N ASP A 113 -9.39 8.30 -0.59
CA ASP A 113 -9.56 9.02 0.67
C ASP A 113 -8.79 10.34 0.65
N ARG A 114 -9.48 11.38 0.18
CA ARG A 114 -8.92 12.73 0.08
C ARG A 114 -8.61 13.37 1.44
N ALA A 115 -9.18 12.86 2.53
CA ALA A 115 -8.97 13.42 3.86
C ALA A 115 -7.63 12.99 4.46
N THR A 116 -7.14 11.80 4.09
CA THR A 116 -5.87 11.24 4.60
C THR A 116 -4.72 11.36 3.61
N THR A 117 -4.99 11.69 2.34
CA THR A 117 -3.96 11.86 1.32
C THR A 117 -3.31 13.25 1.41
N ASP A 118 -1.99 13.31 1.27
CA ASP A 118 -1.26 14.58 1.26
C ASP A 118 -1.80 15.52 0.17
N PRO A 119 -2.03 16.81 0.47
CA PRO A 119 -2.59 17.77 -0.49
C PRO A 119 -1.73 17.96 -1.76
N LEU A 120 -0.41 17.82 -1.66
CA LEU A 120 0.49 17.90 -2.83
C LEU A 120 0.36 16.67 -3.71
N GLU A 121 0.20 15.48 -3.12
CA GLU A 121 -0.04 14.23 -3.85
C GLU A 121 -1.40 14.26 -4.58
N LEU A 122 -2.45 14.79 -3.92
CA LEU A 122 -3.76 15.00 -4.57
C LEU A 122 -3.64 15.93 -5.77
N ARG A 123 -2.98 17.08 -5.58
CA ARG A 123 -2.77 18.06 -6.66
C ARG A 123 -1.92 17.47 -7.79
N ALA A 124 -0.90 16.69 -7.47
CA ALA A 124 -0.08 15.99 -8.46
C ALA A 124 -0.94 15.04 -9.31
N GLY A 125 -1.79 14.25 -8.67
CA GLY A 125 -2.73 13.34 -9.37
C GLY A 125 -3.66 14.09 -10.34
N GLU A 126 -4.19 15.26 -9.94
CA GLU A 126 -5.02 16.11 -10.80
C GLU A 126 -4.25 16.68 -12.01
N LEU A 127 -2.92 16.85 -11.88
CA LEU A 127 -2.03 17.29 -12.94
C LEU A 127 -1.44 16.14 -13.77
N GLY A 128 -1.78 14.88 -13.44
CA GLY A 128 -1.23 13.69 -14.10
C GLY A 128 0.26 13.47 -13.81
N LEU A 129 0.75 13.96 -12.68
CA LEU A 129 2.13 13.82 -12.23
C LEU A 129 2.29 12.65 -11.26
N ASN A 130 3.38 11.91 -11.40
CA ASN A 130 3.74 10.84 -10.45
C ASN A 130 4.62 11.43 -9.33
N TYR A 131 3.98 11.81 -8.22
CA TYR A 131 4.59 12.51 -7.08
C TYR A 131 4.37 11.75 -5.78
N VAL A 132 5.39 11.70 -4.96
CA VAL A 132 5.32 11.21 -3.58
C VAL A 132 5.99 12.23 -2.66
N LYS A 133 5.30 12.65 -1.61
CA LYS A 133 5.84 13.54 -0.56
C LYS A 133 6.81 12.78 0.34
N LEU A 134 7.95 13.40 0.66
CA LEU A 134 8.94 12.92 1.61
C LEU A 134 9.25 14.00 2.66
N ASP A 135 9.95 13.63 3.73
CA ASP A 135 10.19 14.52 4.89
C ASP A 135 11.43 15.42 4.76
N GLY A 136 12.00 15.54 3.58
CA GLY A 136 13.21 16.33 3.36
C GLY A 136 12.97 17.79 3.00
N ASN A 137 14.03 18.45 2.53
CA ASN A 137 14.03 19.87 2.17
C ASN A 137 14.67 20.16 0.79
N VAL A 138 15.05 19.10 0.05
CA VAL A 138 15.61 19.22 -1.30
C VAL A 138 14.60 18.70 -2.29
N GLY A 139 14.05 19.58 -3.14
CA GLY A 139 13.13 19.21 -4.20
C GLY A 139 13.85 18.43 -5.31
N VAL A 140 13.23 17.33 -5.76
CA VAL A 140 13.78 16.46 -6.83
C VAL A 140 12.76 16.29 -7.94
N ILE A 141 13.21 16.48 -9.18
CA ILE A 141 12.44 16.23 -10.39
C ILE A 141 13.31 15.53 -11.43
N GLY A 142 12.76 14.55 -12.11
CA GLY A 142 13.46 13.83 -13.17
C GLY A 142 12.50 13.23 -14.20
N ASN A 143 13.05 12.78 -15.29
CA ASN A 143 12.34 12.20 -16.43
C ASN A 143 12.59 10.70 -16.57
N GLY A 144 12.22 9.97 -15.52
CA GLY A 144 12.34 8.52 -15.43
C GLY A 144 12.49 8.09 -13.98
N ALA A 145 11.65 7.16 -13.54
CA ALA A 145 11.56 6.71 -12.15
C ALA A 145 12.92 6.24 -11.59
N GLY A 146 13.70 5.47 -12.37
CA GLY A 146 15.03 5.01 -11.95
C GLY A 146 16.02 6.14 -11.74
N LEU A 147 15.98 7.18 -12.59
CA LEU A 147 16.83 8.37 -12.45
C LEU A 147 16.45 9.14 -11.18
N VAL A 148 15.14 9.33 -10.93
CA VAL A 148 14.65 10.01 -9.73
C VAL A 148 15.08 9.24 -8.49
N MET A 149 14.86 7.92 -8.42
CA MET A 149 15.27 7.08 -7.29
C MET A 149 16.77 7.20 -6.99
N SER A 150 17.61 7.08 -8.02
CA SER A 150 19.06 7.25 -7.87
C SER A 150 19.45 8.66 -7.39
N THR A 151 18.72 9.68 -7.83
CA THR A 151 18.93 11.06 -7.39
C THR A 151 18.55 11.21 -5.90
N LEU A 152 17.45 10.62 -5.47
CA LEU A 152 17.05 10.60 -4.05
C LEU A 152 18.15 9.98 -3.19
N ASP A 153 18.67 8.82 -3.60
CA ASP A 153 19.76 8.14 -2.89
C ASP A 153 21.01 9.02 -2.80
N CYS A 154 21.41 9.65 -3.92
CA CYS A 154 22.56 10.56 -3.94
C CYS A 154 22.36 11.75 -3.00
N VAL A 155 21.18 12.38 -2.99
CA VAL A 155 20.87 13.50 -2.09
C VAL A 155 20.90 13.05 -0.64
N ALA A 156 20.30 11.90 -0.32
CA ALA A 156 20.28 11.37 1.05
C ALA A 156 21.68 11.08 1.56
N TYR A 157 22.49 10.31 0.81
CA TYR A 157 23.87 9.98 1.21
C TYR A 157 24.78 11.21 1.29
N ALA A 158 24.66 12.13 0.33
CA ALA A 158 25.45 13.37 0.39
C ALA A 158 25.05 14.21 1.59
N GLY A 159 23.76 14.29 1.88
CA GLY A 159 23.21 15.08 2.99
C GLY A 159 23.73 14.68 4.38
N GLU A 160 24.09 13.41 4.59
CA GLU A 160 24.69 12.94 5.85
C GLU A 160 25.96 13.70 6.23
N ASN A 161 26.68 14.24 5.24
CA ASN A 161 27.94 14.94 5.41
C ASN A 161 27.81 16.47 5.49
N PHE A 162 26.58 17.02 5.38
CA PHE A 162 26.35 18.45 5.38
C PHE A 162 25.62 18.92 6.66
N PRO A 163 25.90 20.14 7.13
CA PRO A 163 25.15 20.74 8.24
C PRO A 163 23.65 20.81 7.93
N GLY A 164 22.82 20.36 8.87
CA GLY A 164 21.37 20.34 8.70
C GLY A 164 20.83 19.12 7.95
N SER A 165 21.71 18.18 7.59
CA SER A 165 21.36 16.90 6.96
C SER A 165 20.29 17.04 5.88
N PRO A 166 20.55 17.81 4.79
CA PRO A 166 19.58 17.97 3.71
C PRO A 166 19.18 16.60 3.15
N ALA A 167 17.87 16.42 2.94
CA ALA A 167 17.29 15.18 2.48
C ALA A 167 16.23 15.43 1.40
N PRO A 168 15.88 14.43 0.56
CA PRO A 168 14.86 14.60 -0.46
C PRO A 168 13.50 14.95 0.13
N ALA A 169 12.85 15.98 -0.41
CA ALA A 169 11.51 16.42 -0.01
C ALA A 169 10.40 15.69 -0.78
N ASN A 170 10.73 15.14 -1.93
CA ASN A 170 9.77 14.47 -2.80
C ASN A 170 10.43 13.54 -3.80
N PHE A 171 9.66 12.57 -4.28
CA PHE A 171 9.85 11.91 -5.56
C PHE A 171 8.97 12.61 -6.59
N LEU A 172 9.48 12.94 -7.78
CA LEU A 172 8.68 13.40 -8.92
C LEU A 172 9.28 12.89 -10.23
N ASP A 173 8.56 11.99 -10.88
CA ASP A 173 8.85 11.53 -12.23
C ASP A 173 7.87 12.16 -13.22
N ILE A 174 8.37 12.97 -14.13
CA ILE A 174 7.57 13.60 -15.20
C ILE A 174 7.49 12.76 -16.48
N GLY A 175 8.12 11.58 -16.47
CA GLY A 175 8.15 10.66 -17.61
C GLY A 175 9.05 11.09 -18.77
N GLY A 176 9.34 10.13 -19.63
CA GLY A 176 10.09 10.39 -20.87
C GLY A 176 9.24 11.20 -21.87
N GLY A 177 9.80 12.26 -22.42
CA GLY A 177 9.10 13.09 -23.42
C GLY A 177 8.14 14.13 -22.82
N ALA A 178 8.33 14.51 -21.56
CA ALA A 178 7.54 15.55 -20.90
C ALA A 178 7.55 16.87 -21.65
N SER A 179 6.39 17.51 -21.75
CA SER A 179 6.25 18.86 -22.33
C SER A 179 6.77 19.93 -21.37
N ALA A 180 6.97 21.15 -21.90
CA ALA A 180 7.30 22.31 -21.07
C ALA A 180 6.22 22.60 -20.01
N GLU A 181 4.96 22.34 -20.32
CA GLU A 181 3.84 22.49 -19.39
C GLU A 181 3.93 21.50 -18.23
N ILE A 182 4.21 20.22 -18.51
CA ILE A 182 4.40 19.17 -17.49
C ILE A 182 5.57 19.54 -16.57
N MET A 183 6.69 20.02 -17.15
CA MET A 183 7.83 20.48 -16.36
C MET A 183 7.47 21.70 -15.48
N ALA A 184 6.75 22.69 -16.00
CA ALA A 184 6.31 23.85 -15.24
C ALA A 184 5.39 23.44 -14.08
N ASN A 185 4.40 22.60 -14.34
CA ASN A 185 3.50 22.06 -13.31
C ASN A 185 4.26 21.30 -12.23
N GLY A 186 5.26 20.51 -12.60
CA GLY A 186 6.10 19.80 -11.66
C GLY A 186 6.93 20.74 -10.76
N LEU A 187 7.53 21.77 -11.35
CA LEU A 187 8.27 22.78 -10.61
C LEU A 187 7.36 23.59 -9.67
N ASP A 188 6.20 24.01 -10.14
CA ASP A 188 5.22 24.73 -9.31
C ASP A 188 4.74 23.89 -8.13
N LEU A 189 4.55 22.59 -8.35
CA LEU A 189 4.17 21.65 -7.30
C LEU A 189 5.26 21.55 -6.24
N ILE A 190 6.52 21.32 -6.64
CA ILE A 190 7.67 21.24 -5.71
C ILE A 190 7.85 22.55 -4.95
N MET A 191 7.77 23.69 -5.64
CA MET A 191 7.95 25.01 -5.03
C MET A 191 6.80 25.42 -4.11
N SER A 192 5.65 24.77 -4.20
CA SER A 192 4.54 24.98 -3.25
C SER A 192 4.72 24.22 -1.93
N ASP A 193 5.74 23.36 -1.81
CA ASP A 193 6.11 22.71 -0.58
C ASP A 193 6.96 23.66 0.28
N GLU A 194 6.42 24.07 1.44
CA GLU A 194 7.11 24.98 2.37
C GLU A 194 8.42 24.43 2.95
N GLN A 195 8.63 23.12 2.87
CA GLN A 195 9.86 22.46 3.34
C GLN A 195 11.02 22.59 2.34
N VAL A 196 10.73 22.78 1.05
CA VAL A 196 11.74 22.90 -0.01
C VAL A 196 12.44 24.25 0.08
N ARG A 197 13.77 24.21 0.08
CA ARG A 197 14.64 25.39 0.22
C ARG A 197 15.77 25.37 -0.79
#